data_d387634025704f9d9f47c8ac3789de04
#
_entry.id   d387634025704f9d9f47c8ac3789de04
#
_cell.length_a   1.000
_cell.length_b   1.000
_cell.length_c   1.000
_cell.angle_alpha   90.00
_cell.angle_beta   90.00
_cell.angle_gamma   90.00
#
_symmetry.space_group_name_H-M   'P 1'
#
loop_
_entity.id
_entity.type
_entity.pdbx_description
1 polymer ?
#
loop_
_entity_poly.entity_id
_entity_poly.type
_entity_poly.pdbx_seq_one_letter_code
_entity_poly.pdbx_strand_id
1 'polypeptide(L)'
;MGSILVIGGNSDIGYATAKVFAKNKYNIHLVSRIISQLEIKKKEIENLYGVNCKITSLDILNEENVNNFFNENSISPTIILIAVGLAELNEKNYKRIAYTNYVSPMAFIEESLIKYKTQKKLDTIIGISSVAGDRGKKKNCIYSS
;
A
#
# COMPACT_ATOMS: atom_id res chain seq x y z
N MET A 1 16.59 12.99 -2.95
CA MET A 1 16.47 11.52 -2.90
C MET A 1 14.99 11.20 -2.78
N GLY A 2 14.44 10.35 -3.64
CA GLY A 2 13.01 10.01 -3.64
C GLY A 2 12.65 9.09 -2.48
N SER A 3 11.35 8.97 -2.20
CA SER A 3 10.82 8.03 -1.22
C SER A 3 9.56 7.36 -1.75
N ILE A 4 9.38 6.08 -1.42
CA ILE A 4 8.16 5.34 -1.75
C ILE A 4 7.43 4.92 -0.48
N LEU A 5 6.13 5.20 -0.46
CA LEU A 5 5.18 4.71 0.53
C LEU A 5 4.48 3.47 -0.04
N VAL A 6 4.58 2.34 0.64
CA VAL A 6 4.02 1.05 0.20
C VAL A 6 2.92 0.61 1.15
N ILE A 7 1.68 0.75 0.72
CA ILE A 7 0.50 0.24 1.42
C ILE A 7 0.32 -1.23 1.03
N GLY A 8 0.41 -2.11 2.01
CA GLY A 8 0.53 -3.56 1.78
C GLY A 8 1.98 -4.05 1.77
N GLY A 9 2.85 -3.45 2.58
CA GLY A 9 4.28 -3.80 2.68
C GLY A 9 4.57 -5.25 3.08
N ASN A 10 3.58 -5.98 3.62
CA ASN A 10 3.70 -7.41 3.89
C ASN A 10 3.30 -8.30 2.71
N SER A 11 2.63 -7.76 1.66
CA SER A 11 2.34 -8.53 0.46
C SER A 11 3.61 -8.82 -0.35
N ASP A 12 3.61 -9.93 -1.08
CA ASP A 12 4.76 -10.32 -1.90
C ASP A 12 5.08 -9.25 -2.96
N ILE A 13 4.05 -8.72 -3.63
CA ILE A 13 4.20 -7.67 -4.65
C ILE A 13 4.72 -6.38 -4.00
N GLY A 14 4.09 -5.94 -2.91
CA GLY A 14 4.49 -4.71 -2.21
C GLY A 14 5.94 -4.77 -1.74
N TYR A 15 6.33 -5.88 -1.12
CA TYR A 15 7.69 -6.05 -0.62
C TYR A 15 8.73 -6.20 -1.75
N ALA A 16 8.42 -6.98 -2.79
CA ALA A 16 9.31 -7.11 -3.95
C ALA A 16 9.54 -5.75 -4.63
N THR A 17 8.48 -4.96 -4.80
CA THR A 17 8.57 -3.61 -5.36
C THR A 17 9.40 -2.70 -4.45
N ALA A 18 9.18 -2.72 -3.13
CA ALA A 18 9.99 -1.94 -2.19
C ALA A 18 11.49 -2.23 -2.31
N LYS A 19 11.88 -3.51 -2.49
CA LYS A 19 13.28 -3.89 -2.71
C LYS A 19 13.86 -3.31 -4.00
N VAL A 20 13.09 -3.27 -5.07
CA VAL A 20 13.53 -2.63 -6.34
C VAL A 20 13.80 -1.15 -6.14
N PHE A 21 12.91 -0.43 -5.44
CA PHE A 21 13.11 0.98 -5.13
C PHE A 21 14.29 1.20 -4.18
N ALA A 22 14.46 0.35 -3.16
CA ALA A 22 15.60 0.40 -2.24
C ALA A 22 16.94 0.21 -2.96
N LYS A 23 17.01 -0.73 -3.92
CA LYS A 23 18.17 -0.91 -4.80
C LYS A 23 18.52 0.37 -5.59
N ASN A 24 17.51 1.13 -5.98
CA ASN A 24 17.67 2.41 -6.67
C ASN A 24 17.77 3.61 -5.69
N LYS A 25 18.11 3.33 -4.43
CA LYS A 25 18.41 4.35 -3.39
C LYS A 25 17.22 5.24 -2.99
N TYR A 26 16.00 4.79 -3.18
CA TYR A 26 14.83 5.42 -2.57
C TYR A 26 14.74 5.06 -1.08
N ASN A 27 14.33 6.01 -0.26
CA ASN A 27 13.90 5.71 1.10
C ASN A 27 12.55 4.98 1.06
N ILE A 28 12.39 4.00 1.95
CA ILE A 28 11.21 3.11 1.94
C ILE A 28 10.34 3.41 3.15
N HIS A 29 9.02 3.42 2.95
CA HIS A 29 8.06 3.40 4.05
C HIS A 29 7.08 2.24 3.82
N LEU A 30 7.23 1.17 4.60
CA LEU A 30 6.34 0.01 4.55
C LEU A 30 5.19 0.19 5.52
N VAL A 31 3.98 -0.02 5.04
CA VAL A 31 2.74 0.07 5.82
C VAL A 31 1.95 -1.22 5.69
N SER A 32 1.57 -1.82 6.82
CA SER A 32 0.74 -3.02 6.89
C SER A 32 0.17 -3.21 8.28
N ARG A 33 -0.79 -4.12 8.45
CA ARG A 33 -1.44 -4.40 9.73
C ARG A 33 -0.52 -5.09 10.76
N ILE A 34 0.40 -5.93 10.30
CA ILE A 34 1.25 -6.77 11.17
C ILE A 34 2.64 -6.17 11.23
N ILE A 35 2.90 -5.41 12.30
CA ILE A 35 4.15 -4.66 12.46
C ILE A 35 5.38 -5.58 12.63
N SER A 36 5.24 -6.71 13.31
CA SER A 36 6.36 -7.64 13.54
C SER A 36 6.95 -8.21 12.24
N GLN A 37 6.11 -8.42 11.22
CA GLN A 37 6.58 -8.83 9.90
C GLN A 37 7.31 -7.68 9.16
N LEU A 38 6.85 -6.45 9.37
CA LEU A 38 7.51 -5.27 8.79
C LEU A 38 8.89 -5.03 9.41
N GLU A 39 9.07 -5.32 10.70
CA GLU A 39 10.37 -5.17 11.39
C GLU A 39 11.46 -6.05 10.76
N ILE A 40 11.12 -7.28 10.40
CA ILE A 40 12.03 -8.20 9.70
C ILE A 40 12.41 -7.62 8.33
N LYS A 41 11.42 -7.19 7.56
CA LYS A 41 11.60 -6.64 6.22
C LYS A 41 12.37 -5.31 6.23
N LYS A 42 12.13 -4.47 7.24
CA LYS A 42 12.89 -3.25 7.47
C LYS A 42 14.37 -3.54 7.63
N LYS A 43 14.73 -4.44 8.56
CA LYS A 43 16.13 -4.83 8.80
C LYS A 43 16.79 -5.36 7.53
N GLU A 44 16.09 -6.18 6.75
CA GLU A 44 16.59 -6.71 5.49
C GLU A 44 16.88 -5.57 4.49
N ILE A 45 15.93 -4.64 4.30
CA ILE A 45 16.10 -3.50 3.38
C ILE A 45 17.28 -2.61 3.80
N GLU A 46 17.34 -2.24 5.07
CA GLU A 46 18.39 -1.36 5.59
C GLU A 46 19.78 -1.99 5.45
N ASN A 47 19.90 -3.29 5.78
CA ASN A 47 21.18 -4.02 5.70
C ASN A 47 21.64 -4.24 4.25
N LEU A 48 20.73 -4.60 3.33
CA LEU A 48 21.10 -4.94 1.96
C LEU A 48 21.33 -3.71 1.07
N TYR A 49 20.57 -2.64 1.28
CA TYR A 49 20.56 -1.51 0.36
C TYR A 49 21.11 -0.22 0.96
N GLY A 50 21.27 -0.12 2.28
CA GLY A 50 21.79 1.05 2.97
C GLY A 50 20.88 2.28 2.82
N VAL A 51 19.57 2.09 2.76
CA VAL A 51 18.56 3.15 2.68
C VAL A 51 17.74 3.19 3.98
N ASN A 52 17.14 4.33 4.28
CA ASN A 52 16.23 4.43 5.43
C ASN A 52 14.92 3.68 5.12
N CYS A 53 14.49 2.83 6.06
CA CYS A 53 13.21 2.12 5.97
C CYS A 53 12.35 2.41 7.20
N LYS A 54 11.30 3.22 7.02
CA LYS A 54 10.26 3.44 8.03
C LYS A 54 9.20 2.35 7.93
N ILE A 55 8.60 1.99 9.07
CA ILE A 55 7.46 1.06 9.13
C ILE A 55 6.33 1.69 9.93
N THR A 56 5.09 1.41 9.54
CA THR A 56 3.89 1.85 10.28
C THR A 56 2.84 0.76 10.25
N SER A 57 2.21 0.51 11.40
CA SER A 57 1.02 -0.35 11.48
C SER A 57 -0.20 0.44 11.05
N LEU A 58 -0.92 -0.05 10.05
CA LEU A 58 -2.15 0.58 9.57
C LEU A 58 -3.09 -0.48 8.98
N ASP A 59 -4.34 -0.44 9.41
CA ASP A 59 -5.45 -1.07 8.70
C ASP A 59 -6.20 -0.01 7.89
N ILE A 60 -6.08 -0.06 6.58
CA ILE A 60 -6.75 0.90 5.68
C ILE A 60 -8.28 0.74 5.65
N LEU A 61 -8.82 -0.35 6.22
CA LEU A 61 -10.27 -0.53 6.39
C LEU A 61 -10.85 0.29 7.54
N ASN A 62 -9.99 0.82 8.40
CA ASN A 62 -10.37 1.66 9.53
C ASN A 62 -10.10 3.13 9.20
N GLU A 63 -11.17 3.91 8.98
CA GLU A 63 -11.08 5.33 8.59
C GLU A 63 -10.37 6.19 9.65
N GLU A 64 -10.60 5.92 10.94
CA GLU A 64 -9.92 6.64 12.01
C GLU A 64 -8.40 6.42 11.98
N ASN A 65 -7.97 5.18 11.76
CA ASN A 65 -6.55 4.85 11.61
C ASN A 65 -5.93 5.54 10.39
N VAL A 66 -6.67 5.65 9.30
CA VAL A 66 -6.21 6.37 8.08
C VAL A 66 -6.07 7.86 8.37
N ASN A 67 -7.05 8.48 9.03
CA ASN A 67 -6.98 9.89 9.41
C ASN A 67 -5.80 10.16 10.34
N ASN A 68 -5.60 9.32 11.36
CA ASN A 68 -4.46 9.43 12.26
C ASN A 68 -3.12 9.26 11.52
N PHE A 69 -3.03 8.30 10.60
CA PHE A 69 -1.86 8.12 9.75
C PHE A 69 -1.48 9.40 9.01
N PHE A 70 -2.42 10.08 8.39
CA PHE A 70 -2.16 11.32 7.67
C PHE A 70 -1.85 12.50 8.59
N ASN A 71 -2.42 12.55 9.80
CA ASN A 71 -2.17 13.61 10.77
C ASN A 71 -0.80 13.50 11.43
N GLU A 72 -0.37 12.30 11.80
CA GLU A 72 0.85 12.03 12.55
C GLU A 72 2.10 11.90 11.67
N ASN A 73 1.93 11.55 10.39
CA ASN A 73 3.04 11.34 9.49
C ASN A 73 3.36 12.61 8.69
N SER A 74 4.51 13.20 9.00
CA SER A 74 5.09 14.34 8.27
C SER A 74 5.77 13.93 6.94
N ILE A 75 5.59 12.69 6.50
CA ILE A 75 6.25 12.14 5.31
C ILE A 75 5.55 12.65 4.06
N SER A 76 6.37 13.15 3.12
CA SER A 76 5.94 13.48 1.75
C SER A 76 6.55 12.48 0.80
N PRO A 77 5.85 11.39 0.47
CA PRO A 77 6.38 10.41 -0.47
C PRO A 77 6.44 11.00 -1.89
N THR A 78 7.45 10.58 -2.65
CA THR A 78 7.52 10.85 -4.09
C THR A 78 6.59 9.92 -4.85
N ILE A 79 6.49 8.67 -4.37
CA ILE A 79 5.69 7.60 -4.98
C ILE A 79 4.84 6.94 -3.90
N ILE A 80 3.60 6.61 -4.22
CA ILE A 80 2.73 5.75 -3.40
C ILE A 80 2.40 4.50 -4.18
N LEU A 81 2.64 3.33 -3.58
CA LEU A 81 2.20 2.04 -4.11
C LEU A 81 1.06 1.50 -3.24
N ILE A 82 -0.07 1.20 -3.87
CA ILE A 82 -1.20 0.51 -3.24
C ILE A 82 -1.16 -0.96 -3.68
N ALA A 83 -0.64 -1.81 -2.79
CA ALA A 83 -0.47 -3.25 -3.00
C ALA A 83 -1.29 -4.07 -2.00
N VAL A 84 -2.50 -3.59 -1.70
CA VAL A 84 -3.50 -4.30 -0.90
C VAL A 84 -4.50 -4.98 -1.81
N GLY A 85 -4.96 -6.14 -1.39
CA GLY A 85 -5.97 -6.88 -2.11
C GLY A 85 -6.37 -8.16 -1.37
N LEU A 86 -7.59 -8.59 -1.61
CA LEU A 86 -8.19 -9.79 -1.05
C LEU A 86 -8.86 -10.58 -2.17
N ALA A 87 -8.39 -11.80 -2.42
CA ALA A 87 -8.97 -12.74 -3.37
C ALA A 87 -9.54 -13.93 -2.59
N GLU A 88 -10.73 -13.76 -2.03
CA GLU A 88 -11.45 -14.87 -1.38
C GLU A 88 -12.42 -15.51 -2.35
N LEU A 89 -12.44 -16.86 -2.39
CA LEU A 89 -13.38 -17.63 -3.22
C LEU A 89 -14.79 -17.72 -2.62
N ASN A 90 -14.97 -17.22 -1.39
CA ASN A 90 -16.23 -17.32 -0.67
C ASN A 90 -17.07 -16.05 -0.89
N GLU A 91 -18.11 -16.14 -1.70
CA GLU A 91 -19.06 -15.06 -2.02
C GLU A 91 -19.77 -14.44 -0.80
N LYS A 92 -19.77 -15.12 0.35
CA LYS A 92 -20.37 -14.58 1.58
C LYS A 92 -19.68 -13.33 2.11
N ASN A 93 -18.43 -13.06 1.66
CA ASN A 93 -17.63 -11.91 2.10
C ASN A 93 -17.52 -10.79 1.05
N TYR A 94 -18.50 -10.66 0.15
CA TYR A 94 -18.45 -9.68 -0.94
C TYR A 94 -18.18 -8.24 -0.46
N LYS A 95 -18.78 -7.82 0.65
CA LYS A 95 -18.54 -6.49 1.23
C LYS A 95 -17.07 -6.31 1.59
N ARG A 96 -16.46 -7.29 2.26
CA ARG A 96 -15.05 -7.23 2.63
C ARG A 96 -14.15 -7.16 1.41
N ILE A 97 -14.46 -7.93 0.36
CA ILE A 97 -13.70 -7.86 -0.90
C ILE A 97 -13.81 -6.48 -1.52
N ALA A 98 -15.02 -5.93 -1.67
CA ALA A 98 -15.25 -4.61 -2.22
C ALA A 98 -14.55 -3.50 -1.41
N TYR A 99 -14.66 -3.53 -0.08
CA TYR A 99 -13.97 -2.58 0.78
C TYR A 99 -12.46 -2.68 0.68
N THR A 100 -11.90 -3.90 0.72
CA THR A 100 -10.44 -4.10 0.67
C THR A 100 -9.84 -3.76 -0.69
N ASN A 101 -10.53 -4.09 -1.79
CA ASN A 101 -9.95 -3.98 -3.14
C ASN A 101 -10.29 -2.65 -3.82
N TYR A 102 -11.32 -1.96 -3.38
CA TYR A 102 -11.77 -0.73 -4.04
C TYR A 102 -12.00 0.44 -3.08
N VAL A 103 -12.94 0.32 -2.14
CA VAL A 103 -13.39 1.48 -1.32
C VAL A 103 -12.24 2.08 -0.51
N SER A 104 -11.55 1.26 0.29
CA SER A 104 -10.47 1.75 1.15
C SER A 104 -9.22 2.18 0.39
N PRO A 105 -8.76 1.49 -0.68
CA PRO A 105 -7.72 2.01 -1.55
C PRO A 105 -8.05 3.36 -2.18
N MET A 106 -9.28 3.55 -2.67
CA MET A 106 -9.71 4.81 -3.27
C MET A 106 -9.76 5.94 -2.25
N ALA A 107 -10.33 5.69 -1.06
CA ALA A 107 -10.33 6.67 0.03
C ALA A 107 -8.89 7.06 0.46
N PHE A 108 -7.98 6.09 0.56
CA PHE A 108 -6.58 6.37 0.87
C PHE A 108 -5.89 7.20 -0.21
N ILE A 109 -6.18 6.95 -1.48
CA ILE A 109 -5.67 7.74 -2.61
C ILE A 109 -6.18 9.18 -2.52
N GLU A 110 -7.48 9.36 -2.28
CA GLU A 110 -8.10 10.69 -2.17
C GLU A 110 -7.46 11.51 -1.03
N GLU A 111 -7.34 10.92 0.17
CA GLU A 111 -6.66 11.55 1.30
C GLU A 111 -5.19 11.87 1.00
N SER A 112 -4.49 10.97 0.29
CA SER A 112 -3.12 11.20 -0.15
C SER A 112 -3.02 12.40 -1.08
N LEU A 113 -3.93 12.54 -2.03
CA LEU A 113 -3.97 13.67 -2.95
C LEU A 113 -4.26 14.98 -2.21
N ILE A 114 -5.21 14.99 -1.29
CA ILE A 114 -5.52 16.16 -0.45
C ILE A 114 -4.28 16.57 0.36
N LYS A 115 -3.65 15.60 1.04
CA LYS A 115 -2.50 15.86 1.93
C LYS A 115 -1.26 16.33 1.19
N TYR A 116 -0.92 15.68 0.06
CA TYR A 116 0.37 15.87 -0.59
C TYR A 116 0.34 16.78 -1.82
N LYS A 117 -0.85 17.15 -2.33
CA LYS A 117 -1.00 18.05 -3.50
C LYS A 117 -0.31 19.38 -3.30
N THR A 118 -0.41 19.96 -2.10
CA THR A 118 0.20 21.27 -1.78
C THR A 118 1.71 21.19 -1.64
N GLN A 119 2.27 20.02 -1.38
CA GLN A 119 3.69 19.83 -1.10
C GLN A 119 4.54 19.65 -2.37
N LYS A 120 3.90 19.51 -3.54
CA LYS A 120 4.56 19.33 -4.87
C LYS A 120 5.66 18.26 -4.90
N LYS A 121 5.54 17.22 -4.06
CA LYS A 121 6.53 16.14 -3.95
C LYS A 121 6.01 14.79 -4.42
N LEU A 122 4.69 14.59 -4.41
CA LEU A 122 4.07 13.37 -4.90
C LEU A 122 3.99 13.42 -6.43
N ASP A 123 4.74 12.53 -7.08
CA ASP A 123 4.79 12.44 -8.54
C ASP A 123 3.87 11.33 -9.08
N THR A 124 3.78 10.20 -8.38
CA THR A 124 3.12 9.01 -8.91
C THR A 124 2.38 8.23 -7.84
N ILE A 125 1.17 7.78 -8.17
CA ILE A 125 0.43 6.77 -7.41
C ILE A 125 0.27 5.53 -8.29
N ILE A 126 0.67 4.38 -7.78
CA ILE A 126 0.62 3.07 -8.45
C ILE A 126 -0.41 2.20 -7.75
N GLY A 127 -1.45 1.79 -8.45
CA GLY A 127 -2.41 0.79 -7.99
C GLY A 127 -2.13 -0.56 -8.64
N ILE A 128 -2.17 -1.63 -7.86
CA ILE A 128 -2.08 -3.00 -8.39
C ILE A 128 -3.47 -3.49 -8.74
N SER A 129 -3.69 -3.73 -10.03
CA SER A 129 -4.91 -4.34 -10.56
C SER A 129 -4.72 -5.85 -10.80
N SER A 130 -5.71 -6.49 -11.38
CA SER A 130 -5.68 -7.92 -11.69
C SER A 130 -6.23 -8.17 -13.10
N VAL A 131 -5.66 -9.15 -13.80
CA VAL A 131 -6.22 -9.68 -15.06
C VAL A 131 -7.62 -10.26 -14.89
N ALA A 132 -8.07 -10.48 -13.65
CA ALA A 132 -9.44 -10.89 -13.37
C ALA A 132 -10.45 -9.78 -13.71
N GLY A 133 -10.05 -8.51 -13.71
CA GLY A 133 -10.89 -7.40 -14.17
C GLY A 133 -11.10 -7.37 -15.69
N ASP A 134 -10.19 -7.94 -16.47
CA ASP A 134 -10.31 -8.02 -17.94
C ASP A 134 -11.20 -9.20 -18.38
N ARG A 135 -11.27 -10.23 -17.55
CA ARG A 135 -12.02 -11.47 -17.85
C ARG A 135 -12.82 -11.90 -16.64
N GLY A 136 -14.11 -11.65 -16.63
CA GLY A 136 -15.01 -12.09 -15.57
C GLY A 136 -14.87 -13.59 -15.30
N LYS A 137 -14.64 -13.97 -14.04
CA LYS A 137 -14.52 -15.36 -13.61
C LYS A 137 -15.76 -15.75 -12.81
N LYS A 138 -16.50 -16.77 -13.29
CA LYS A 138 -17.73 -17.27 -12.67
C LYS A 138 -17.60 -17.58 -11.17
N LYS A 139 -16.40 -18.02 -10.73
CA LYS A 139 -16.12 -18.35 -9.31
C LYS A 139 -15.65 -17.15 -8.47
N ASN A 140 -15.41 -15.99 -9.07
CA ASN A 140 -14.82 -14.80 -8.41
C ASN A 140 -15.42 -13.51 -8.99
N CYS A 141 -16.72 -13.47 -9.22
CA CYS A 141 -17.35 -12.34 -9.88
C CYS A 141 -17.11 -11.02 -9.14
N ILE A 142 -17.18 -11.02 -7.80
CA ILE A 142 -16.96 -9.82 -6.99
C ILE A 142 -15.50 -9.32 -7.04
N TYR A 143 -14.54 -10.25 -7.08
CA TYR A 143 -13.12 -9.88 -7.23
C TYR A 143 -12.81 -9.39 -8.67
N SER A 144 -13.62 -9.82 -9.63
CA SER A 144 -13.45 -9.50 -11.06
C SER A 144 -14.21 -8.24 -11.49
N SER A 145 -15.07 -7.69 -10.64
CA SER A 145 -15.78 -6.44 -10.89
C SER A 145 -14.94 -5.24 -10.42
#